data_0e93ff936d5ba257dd95dbabed0b62ed
#
_entry.id   0e93ff936d5ba257dd95dbabed0b62ed
#
_cell.length_a   1.000
_cell.length_b   1.000
_cell.length_c   1.000
_cell.angle_alpha   90.00
_cell.angle_beta   90.00
_cell.angle_gamma   90.00
#
_symmetry.space_group_name_H-M   'P 1'
#
loop_
_entity.id
_entity.type
_entity.pdbx_description
1 polymer ?
#
loop_
_entity_poly.entity_id
_entity_poly.type
_entity_poly.pdbx_seq_one_letter_code
_entity_poly.pdbx_strand_id
1 'polypeptide(L)'
;MPKLRFTRWASILLLLLAAEGLRAAPPEDYRFLSLTEAAEQAGEAGKPMLLYFGRYGCTTCRKMHAEVFTDPGLRERLNRDFVLAYVDTESGNRIRLANGERTTEMQYATRNRIFGTPTFVFFSPQQKPLFKKAGFQSIEQMKQYAEYIVEGHYEGMPLADFLSKQ
;
A
#
# COMPACT_ATOMS: atom_id res chain seq x y z
N MET A 1 46.62 -36.93 -14.40
CA MET A 1 46.32 -35.68 -13.68
C MET A 1 45.05 -35.07 -14.23
N PRO A 2 43.88 -35.15 -13.54
CA PRO A 2 42.63 -34.60 -14.05
C PRO A 2 42.52 -33.13 -13.64
N LYS A 3 42.39 -32.24 -14.64
CA LYS A 3 42.14 -30.82 -14.43
C LYS A 3 40.70 -30.58 -14.02
N LEU A 4 40.49 -29.94 -12.86
CA LEU A 4 39.22 -29.58 -12.25
C LEU A 4 38.33 -28.75 -13.18
N ARG A 5 37.10 -29.21 -13.43
CA ARG A 5 36.02 -28.50 -14.13
C ARG A 5 35.08 -27.76 -13.11
N PHE A 6 35.65 -27.01 -12.18
CA PHE A 6 34.89 -26.39 -11.08
C PHE A 6 34.38 -24.97 -11.37
N THR A 7 34.71 -24.38 -12.53
CA THR A 7 34.47 -22.94 -12.76
C THR A 7 33.14 -22.59 -13.41
N ARG A 8 32.30 -23.56 -13.81
CA ARG A 8 31.04 -23.24 -14.53
C ARG A 8 29.79 -23.17 -13.62
N TRP A 9 29.87 -23.73 -12.45
CA TRP A 9 28.74 -23.75 -11.52
C TRP A 9 28.63 -22.51 -10.61
N ALA A 10 29.77 -21.86 -10.33
CA ALA A 10 29.81 -20.64 -9.54
C ALA A 10 29.17 -19.44 -10.22
N SER A 11 29.26 -19.37 -11.58
CA SER A 11 28.69 -18.26 -12.37
C SER A 11 27.17 -18.35 -12.50
N ILE A 12 26.57 -19.54 -12.40
CA ILE A 12 25.11 -19.72 -12.48
C ILE A 12 24.45 -19.34 -11.15
N LEU A 13 25.14 -19.60 -10.03
CA LEU A 13 24.62 -19.22 -8.70
C LEU A 13 24.56 -17.72 -8.47
N LEU A 14 25.48 -16.96 -9.07
CA LEU A 14 25.54 -15.49 -8.96
C LEU A 14 24.44 -14.78 -9.75
N LEU A 15 23.91 -15.39 -10.83
CA LEU A 15 22.84 -14.83 -11.66
C LEU A 15 21.45 -15.00 -11.06
N LEU A 16 21.27 -15.93 -10.12
CA LEU A 16 19.97 -16.15 -9.46
C LEU A 16 19.68 -15.15 -8.31
N LEU A 17 20.70 -14.48 -7.80
CA LEU A 17 20.55 -13.49 -6.71
C LEU A 17 20.17 -12.08 -7.19
N ALA A 18 20.18 -11.82 -8.50
CA ALA A 18 19.90 -10.48 -9.05
C ALA A 18 18.43 -10.23 -9.44
N ALA A 19 17.53 -11.21 -9.24
CA ALA A 19 16.14 -11.10 -9.71
C ALA A 19 15.14 -10.52 -8.71
N GLU A 20 15.55 -10.20 -7.49
CA GLU A 20 14.64 -9.69 -6.47
C GLU A 20 14.39 -8.17 -6.52
N GLY A 21 15.09 -7.44 -7.38
CA GLY A 21 15.06 -5.97 -7.41
C GLY A 21 13.98 -5.29 -8.26
N LEU A 22 13.06 -6.02 -8.90
CA LEU A 22 12.17 -5.47 -9.94
C LEU A 22 10.67 -5.39 -9.54
N ARG A 23 10.33 -5.63 -8.30
CA ARG A 23 8.94 -5.49 -7.85
C ARG A 23 8.69 -4.09 -7.31
N ALA A 24 7.51 -3.53 -7.63
CA ALA A 24 7.00 -2.38 -6.90
C ALA A 24 6.86 -2.77 -5.42
N ALA A 25 7.54 -2.06 -4.55
CA ALA A 25 7.50 -2.32 -3.13
C ALA A 25 6.80 -1.16 -2.41
N PRO A 26 6.05 -1.45 -1.34
CA PRO A 26 5.56 -0.41 -0.45
C PRO A 26 6.74 0.28 0.27
N PRO A 27 6.51 1.45 0.91
CA PRO A 27 7.53 2.13 1.69
C PRO A 27 8.10 1.22 2.79
N GLU A 28 9.41 1.26 2.96
CA GLU A 28 10.10 0.57 4.06
C GLU A 28 9.64 1.12 5.42
N ASP A 29 9.79 0.34 6.48
CA ASP A 29 9.37 0.67 7.85
C ASP A 29 7.85 0.80 8.09
N TYR A 30 7.02 0.59 7.07
CA TYR A 30 5.58 0.49 7.21
C TYR A 30 5.14 -0.99 7.16
N ARG A 31 4.15 -1.34 7.99
CA ARG A 31 3.65 -2.73 8.09
C ARG A 31 2.59 -3.02 7.02
N PHE A 32 2.97 -2.87 5.75
CA PHE A 32 2.08 -3.20 4.65
C PHE A 32 1.89 -4.71 4.51
N LEU A 33 0.64 -5.12 4.45
CA LEU A 33 0.20 -6.49 4.23
C LEU A 33 -0.34 -6.66 2.80
N SER A 34 -0.53 -7.91 2.37
CA SER A 34 -1.37 -8.18 1.22
C SER A 34 -2.81 -7.72 1.50
N LEU A 35 -3.58 -7.40 0.45
CA LEU A 35 -4.97 -6.97 0.62
C LEU A 35 -5.82 -8.00 1.39
N THR A 36 -5.58 -9.29 1.16
CA THR A 36 -6.30 -10.38 1.84
C THR A 36 -6.05 -10.35 3.34
N GLU A 37 -4.78 -10.37 3.74
CA GLU A 37 -4.37 -10.35 5.15
C GLU A 37 -4.82 -9.07 5.85
N ALA A 38 -4.68 -7.92 5.16
CA ALA A 38 -5.08 -6.64 5.71
C ALA A 38 -6.59 -6.55 5.98
N ALA A 39 -7.41 -7.06 5.06
CA ALA A 39 -8.87 -7.05 5.22
C ALA A 39 -9.31 -7.95 6.39
N GLU A 40 -8.71 -9.11 6.54
CA GLU A 40 -8.96 -10.02 7.67
C GLU A 40 -8.54 -9.36 8.99
N GLN A 41 -7.30 -8.88 9.08
CA GLN A 41 -6.77 -8.25 10.29
C GLN A 41 -7.54 -6.98 10.69
N ALA A 42 -7.91 -6.14 9.72
CA ALA A 42 -8.65 -4.92 9.99
C ALA A 42 -10.06 -5.22 10.53
N GLY A 43 -10.73 -6.24 9.94
CA GLY A 43 -12.03 -6.71 10.42
C GLY A 43 -11.98 -7.27 11.84
N GLU A 44 -11.00 -8.12 12.14
CA GLU A 44 -10.81 -8.71 13.47
C GLU A 44 -10.44 -7.67 14.53
N ALA A 45 -9.55 -6.73 14.18
CA ALA A 45 -9.09 -5.71 15.11
C ALA A 45 -10.06 -4.53 15.26
N GLY A 46 -11.10 -4.42 14.42
CA GLY A 46 -11.99 -3.26 14.38
C GLY A 46 -11.24 -1.96 14.05
N LYS A 47 -10.18 -2.04 13.24
CA LYS A 47 -9.35 -0.89 12.85
C LYS A 47 -9.68 -0.41 11.43
N PRO A 48 -9.52 0.89 11.17
CA PRO A 48 -9.57 1.41 9.81
C PRO A 48 -8.43 0.82 8.97
N MET A 49 -8.63 0.73 7.65
CA MET A 49 -7.62 0.26 6.72
C MET A 49 -7.23 1.37 5.74
N LEU A 50 -5.94 1.47 5.47
CA LEU A 50 -5.39 2.27 4.38
C LEU A 50 -4.87 1.34 3.29
N LEU A 51 -5.47 1.40 2.11
CA LEU A 51 -5.04 0.67 0.93
C LEU A 51 -4.26 1.59 0.00
N TYR A 52 -2.99 1.28 -0.21
CA TYR A 52 -2.10 2.00 -1.11
C TYR A 52 -1.94 1.23 -2.43
N PHE A 53 -2.31 1.88 -3.52
CA PHE A 53 -2.05 1.40 -4.87
C PHE A 53 -0.79 2.05 -5.42
N GLY A 54 0.19 1.22 -5.73
CA GLY A 54 1.44 1.64 -6.38
C GLY A 54 1.74 0.79 -7.61
N ARG A 55 2.88 1.05 -8.26
CA ARG A 55 3.41 0.23 -9.35
C ARG A 55 4.90 0.44 -9.53
N TYR A 56 5.55 -0.49 -10.21
CA TYR A 56 6.94 -0.30 -10.61
C TYR A 56 7.08 0.93 -11.55
N GLY A 57 8.21 1.60 -11.48
CA GLY A 57 8.50 2.77 -12.33
C GLY A 57 7.68 4.04 -12.06
N CYS A 58 6.80 4.03 -11.04
CA CYS A 58 5.98 5.19 -10.68
C CYS A 58 6.83 6.31 -10.04
N THR A 59 7.10 7.38 -10.79
CA THR A 59 7.89 8.52 -10.31
C THR A 59 7.25 9.22 -9.12
N THR A 60 5.92 9.41 -9.16
CA THR A 60 5.18 10.04 -8.05
C THR A 60 5.17 9.16 -6.81
N CYS A 61 5.16 7.82 -6.96
CA CYS A 61 5.29 6.91 -5.81
C CYS A 61 6.66 7.06 -5.15
N ARG A 62 7.74 7.12 -5.96
CA ARG A 62 9.10 7.37 -5.41
C ARG A 62 9.16 8.70 -4.67
N LYS A 63 8.52 9.74 -5.20
CA LYS A 63 8.43 11.04 -4.52
C LYS A 63 7.71 10.92 -3.18
N MET A 64 6.57 10.21 -3.13
CA MET A 64 5.87 9.91 -1.86
C MET A 64 6.78 9.20 -0.86
N HIS A 65 7.55 8.19 -1.31
CA HIS A 65 8.45 7.43 -0.45
C HIS A 65 9.58 8.32 0.11
N ALA A 66 10.15 9.19 -0.71
CA ALA A 66 11.27 10.03 -0.31
C ALA A 66 10.86 11.23 0.56
N GLU A 67 9.70 11.83 0.34
CA GLU A 67 9.33 13.11 0.94
C GLU A 67 8.24 13.00 2.01
N VAL A 68 7.42 11.93 1.98
CA VAL A 68 6.25 11.80 2.85
C VAL A 68 6.37 10.61 3.80
N PHE A 69 6.65 9.44 3.26
CA PHE A 69 6.76 8.23 4.10
C PHE A 69 8.04 8.17 4.95
N THR A 70 8.95 9.12 4.81
CA THR A 70 10.10 9.31 5.70
C THR A 70 9.76 10.04 6.99
N ASP A 71 8.58 10.71 7.09
CA ASP A 71 8.16 11.41 8.30
C ASP A 71 7.88 10.41 9.44
N PRO A 72 8.60 10.50 10.58
CA PRO A 72 8.48 9.52 11.65
C PRO A 72 7.12 9.60 12.36
N GLY A 73 6.53 10.79 12.47
CA GLY A 73 5.23 10.96 13.11
C GLY A 73 4.08 10.38 12.29
N LEU A 74 4.13 10.56 10.96
CA LEU A 74 3.17 9.92 10.05
C LEU A 74 3.32 8.39 10.09
N ARG A 75 4.55 7.88 10.06
CA ARG A 75 4.83 6.44 10.13
C ARG A 75 4.31 5.82 11.41
N GLU A 76 4.59 6.45 12.55
CA GLU A 76 4.09 5.98 13.85
C GLU A 76 2.55 5.96 13.85
N ARG A 77 1.91 7.04 13.41
CA ARG A 77 0.44 7.15 13.39
C ARG A 77 -0.19 6.10 12.48
N LEU A 78 0.28 5.94 11.26
CA LEU A 78 -0.27 4.97 10.32
C LEU A 78 -0.08 3.53 10.80
N ASN A 79 1.11 3.17 11.31
CA ASN A 79 1.37 1.83 11.81
C ASN A 79 0.60 1.50 13.11
N ARG A 80 0.27 2.50 13.92
CA ARG A 80 -0.47 2.32 15.17
C ARG A 80 -1.97 2.23 14.93
N ASP A 81 -2.51 3.13 14.12
CA ASP A 81 -3.95 3.38 14.06
C ASP A 81 -4.63 2.67 12.88
N PHE A 82 -3.88 2.26 11.84
CA PHE A 82 -4.41 1.62 10.65
C PHE A 82 -3.86 0.21 10.45
N VAL A 83 -4.61 -0.61 9.75
CA VAL A 83 -4.06 -1.76 9.03
C VAL A 83 -3.71 -1.29 7.62
N LEU A 84 -2.47 -1.53 7.19
CA LEU A 84 -1.96 -1.04 5.92
C LEU A 84 -1.96 -2.16 4.88
N ALA A 85 -2.53 -1.91 3.71
CA ALA A 85 -2.53 -2.83 2.58
C ALA A 85 -1.84 -2.21 1.36
N TYR A 86 -1.11 -3.02 0.61
CA TYR A 86 -0.50 -2.62 -0.65
C TYR A 86 -1.01 -3.49 -1.80
N VAL A 87 -1.28 -2.85 -2.94
CA VAL A 87 -1.65 -3.49 -4.20
C VAL A 87 -0.80 -2.90 -5.32
N ASP A 88 -0.09 -3.77 -6.05
CA ASP A 88 0.60 -3.39 -7.26
C ASP A 88 -0.37 -3.43 -8.45
N THR A 89 -0.64 -2.26 -9.05
CA THR A 89 -1.64 -2.12 -10.12
C THR A 89 -1.27 -2.82 -11.43
N GLU A 90 -0.04 -3.29 -11.57
CA GLU A 90 0.45 -4.01 -12.77
C GLU A 90 0.75 -5.50 -12.47
N SER A 91 0.57 -5.92 -11.23
CA SER A 91 0.87 -7.29 -10.79
C SER A 91 -0.22 -8.30 -11.18
N GLY A 92 0.21 -9.43 -11.70
CA GLY A 92 -0.63 -10.61 -11.91
C GLY A 92 -0.80 -11.50 -10.65
N ASN A 93 -0.28 -11.10 -9.49
CA ASN A 93 -0.42 -11.84 -8.24
C ASN A 93 -1.90 -12.05 -7.91
N ARG A 94 -2.22 -13.28 -7.50
CA ARG A 94 -3.59 -13.64 -7.13
C ARG A 94 -3.87 -13.23 -5.69
N ILE A 95 -5.03 -12.59 -5.51
CA ILE A 95 -5.56 -12.21 -4.21
C ILE A 95 -6.94 -12.83 -4.01
N ARG A 96 -7.32 -13.03 -2.76
CA ARG A 96 -8.67 -13.45 -2.35
C ARG A 96 -9.34 -12.26 -1.65
N LEU A 97 -10.52 -11.90 -2.08
CA LEU A 97 -11.33 -10.87 -1.44
C LEU A 97 -12.10 -11.45 -0.24
N ALA A 98 -12.58 -10.58 0.65
CA ALA A 98 -13.34 -10.98 1.84
C ALA A 98 -14.61 -11.81 1.52
N ASN A 99 -15.22 -11.60 0.34
CA ASN A 99 -16.35 -12.38 -0.14
C ASN A 99 -15.97 -13.76 -0.72
N GLY A 100 -14.68 -14.15 -0.66
CA GLY A 100 -14.14 -15.39 -1.20
C GLY A 100 -13.79 -15.35 -2.69
N GLU A 101 -14.08 -14.26 -3.39
CA GLU A 101 -13.74 -14.09 -4.81
C GLU A 101 -12.22 -14.08 -5.01
N ARG A 102 -11.76 -14.74 -6.09
CA ARG A 102 -10.35 -14.73 -6.52
C ARG A 102 -10.18 -13.81 -7.72
N THR A 103 -9.19 -12.94 -7.65
CA THR A 103 -8.84 -12.01 -8.72
C THR A 103 -7.32 -11.78 -8.73
N THR A 104 -6.82 -10.94 -9.62
CA THR A 104 -5.44 -10.45 -9.54
C THR A 104 -5.42 -9.02 -9.01
N GLU A 105 -4.25 -8.58 -8.50
CA GLU A 105 -4.05 -7.20 -8.05
C GLU A 105 -4.39 -6.18 -9.14
N MET A 106 -3.92 -6.42 -10.38
CA MET A 106 -4.22 -5.59 -11.55
C MET A 106 -5.73 -5.54 -11.84
N GLN A 107 -6.42 -6.69 -11.84
CA GLN A 107 -7.86 -6.73 -12.08
C GLN A 107 -8.64 -6.03 -10.96
N TYR A 108 -8.20 -6.19 -9.71
CA TYR A 108 -8.78 -5.50 -8.57
C TYR A 108 -8.63 -3.98 -8.70
N ALA A 109 -7.44 -3.49 -9.04
CA ALA A 109 -7.19 -2.07 -9.28
C ALA A 109 -8.07 -1.52 -10.41
N THR A 110 -8.17 -2.24 -11.53
CA THR A 110 -9.01 -1.86 -12.68
C THR A 110 -10.49 -1.74 -12.30
N ARG A 111 -11.04 -2.73 -11.59
CA ARG A 111 -12.45 -2.71 -11.14
C ARG A 111 -12.73 -1.55 -10.16
N ASN A 112 -11.76 -1.19 -9.35
CA ASN A 112 -11.85 -0.07 -8.42
C ASN A 112 -11.55 1.28 -9.09
N ARG A 113 -11.42 1.32 -10.43
CA ARG A 113 -11.16 2.54 -11.22
C ARG A 113 -9.90 3.28 -10.72
N ILE A 114 -8.82 2.53 -10.50
CA ILE A 114 -7.51 3.08 -10.19
C ILE A 114 -6.81 3.37 -11.52
N PHE A 115 -6.84 4.62 -11.95
CA PHE A 115 -6.28 5.06 -13.23
C PHE A 115 -4.87 5.63 -13.13
N GLY A 116 -4.35 5.76 -11.92
CA GLY A 116 -3.01 6.31 -11.69
C GLY A 116 -2.48 5.96 -10.31
N THR A 117 -1.16 6.06 -10.17
CA THR A 117 -0.46 5.78 -8.91
C THR A 117 0.44 6.96 -8.52
N PRO A 118 0.61 7.21 -7.23
CA PRO A 118 -0.03 6.52 -6.10
C PRO A 118 -1.53 6.82 -6.03
N THR A 119 -2.31 5.89 -5.50
CA THR A 119 -3.69 6.14 -5.09
C THR A 119 -3.91 5.51 -3.72
N PHE A 120 -4.55 6.24 -2.84
CA PHE A 120 -4.86 5.83 -1.47
C PHE A 120 -6.38 5.70 -1.31
N VAL A 121 -6.84 4.57 -0.80
CA VAL A 121 -8.23 4.36 -0.43
C VAL A 121 -8.30 4.14 1.07
N PHE A 122 -9.12 4.92 1.72
CA PHE A 122 -9.31 4.86 3.16
C PHE A 122 -10.64 4.19 3.49
N PHE A 123 -10.61 3.28 4.45
CA PHE A 123 -11.75 2.52 4.91
C PHE A 123 -12.03 2.81 6.38
N SER A 124 -13.30 2.81 6.76
CA SER A 124 -13.71 2.89 8.16
C SER A 124 -13.34 1.60 8.93
N PRO A 125 -13.44 1.60 10.28
CA PRO A 125 -13.31 0.37 11.08
C PRO A 125 -14.27 -0.74 10.65
N GLN A 126 -15.43 -0.39 10.06
CA GLN A 126 -16.43 -1.34 9.54
C GLN A 126 -16.11 -1.79 8.10
N GLN A 127 -14.90 -1.50 7.61
CA GLN A 127 -14.40 -1.85 6.28
C GLN A 127 -15.24 -1.25 5.12
N LYS A 128 -15.90 -0.12 5.36
CA LYS A 128 -16.58 0.66 4.32
C LYS A 128 -15.60 1.64 3.69
N PRO A 129 -15.49 1.73 2.34
CA PRO A 129 -14.68 2.74 1.71
C PRO A 129 -15.24 4.13 2.00
N LEU A 130 -14.41 5.04 2.51
CA LEU A 130 -14.78 6.40 2.87
C LEU A 130 -14.46 7.39 1.74
N PHE A 131 -13.22 7.39 1.30
CA PHE A 131 -12.77 8.25 0.20
C PHE A 131 -11.51 7.72 -0.46
N LYS A 132 -11.20 8.27 -1.62
CA LYS A 132 -10.01 7.96 -2.41
C LYS A 132 -9.25 9.24 -2.75
N LYS A 133 -7.92 9.19 -2.66
CA LYS A 133 -7.00 10.27 -3.03
C LYS A 133 -5.97 9.76 -4.02
N ALA A 134 -5.92 10.33 -5.20
CA ALA A 134 -4.96 10.00 -6.24
C ALA A 134 -3.83 11.03 -6.31
N GLY A 135 -2.65 10.59 -6.68
CA GLY A 135 -1.47 11.42 -6.82
C GLY A 135 -0.74 11.69 -5.50
N PHE A 136 0.21 12.62 -5.57
CA PHE A 136 1.00 13.03 -4.42
C PHE A 136 0.12 13.66 -3.34
N GLN A 137 0.33 13.25 -2.10
CA GLN A 137 -0.28 13.84 -0.91
C GLN A 137 0.83 14.32 0.01
N SER A 138 0.73 15.52 0.58
CA SER A 138 1.72 16.01 1.53
C SER A 138 1.63 15.28 2.88
N ILE A 139 2.66 15.42 3.72
CA ILE A 139 2.67 14.90 5.10
C ILE A 139 1.44 15.40 5.87
N GLU A 140 1.16 16.70 5.75
CA GLU A 140 0.03 17.33 6.42
C GLU A 140 -1.30 16.73 5.97
N GLN A 141 -1.52 16.61 4.65
CA GLN A 141 -2.71 15.97 4.12
C GLN A 141 -2.89 14.54 4.62
N MET A 142 -1.82 13.74 4.63
CA MET A 142 -1.89 12.36 5.13
C MET A 142 -2.22 12.30 6.64
N LYS A 143 -1.69 13.24 7.44
CA LYS A 143 -2.02 13.36 8.87
C LYS A 143 -3.48 13.78 9.08
N GLN A 144 -3.97 14.74 8.32
CA GLN A 144 -5.39 15.18 8.35
C GLN A 144 -6.35 14.05 7.96
N TYR A 145 -6.01 13.26 6.92
CA TYR A 145 -6.83 12.08 6.55
C TYR A 145 -6.87 11.04 7.66
N ALA A 146 -5.73 10.79 8.32
CA ALA A 146 -5.67 9.87 9.44
C ALA A 146 -6.49 10.38 10.63
N GLU A 147 -6.39 11.66 10.96
CA GLU A 147 -7.18 12.30 12.02
C GLU A 147 -8.69 12.20 11.75
N TYR A 148 -9.11 12.59 10.54
CA TYR A 148 -10.51 12.53 10.11
C TYR A 148 -11.16 11.16 10.34
N ILE A 149 -10.39 10.09 10.18
CA ILE A 149 -10.89 8.73 10.33
C ILE A 149 -10.79 8.25 11.78
N VAL A 150 -9.63 8.41 12.40
CA VAL A 150 -9.36 7.88 13.75
C VAL A 150 -10.22 8.55 14.81
N GLU A 151 -10.50 9.84 14.63
CA GLU A 151 -11.36 10.62 15.55
C GLU A 151 -12.86 10.57 15.20
N GLY A 152 -13.22 9.77 14.16
CA GLY A 152 -14.62 9.53 13.82
C GLY A 152 -15.33 10.69 13.13
N HIS A 153 -14.61 11.72 12.66
CA HIS A 153 -15.21 12.88 11.99
C HIS A 153 -16.02 12.51 10.74
N TYR A 154 -15.64 11.39 10.08
CA TYR A 154 -16.35 10.90 8.89
C TYR A 154 -17.82 10.51 9.13
N GLU A 155 -18.22 10.32 10.38
CA GLU A 155 -19.62 9.96 10.73
C GLU A 155 -20.56 11.17 10.66
N GLY A 156 -20.03 12.38 10.91
CA GLY A 156 -20.84 13.59 11.02
C GLY A 156 -20.49 14.70 10.05
N MET A 157 -19.41 14.59 9.27
CA MET A 157 -18.90 15.70 8.45
C MET A 157 -18.25 15.19 7.16
N PRO A 158 -18.54 15.79 5.99
CA PRO A 158 -17.80 15.54 4.75
C PRO A 158 -16.32 15.90 4.89
N LEU A 159 -15.44 15.13 4.24
CA LEU A 159 -13.99 15.38 4.27
C LEU A 159 -13.62 16.81 3.82
N ALA A 160 -14.31 17.36 2.81
CA ALA A 160 -14.03 18.71 2.33
C ALA A 160 -14.28 19.77 3.41
N ASP A 161 -15.34 19.61 4.19
CA ASP A 161 -15.69 20.54 5.27
C ASP A 161 -14.71 20.41 6.45
N PHE A 162 -14.25 19.19 6.73
CA PHE A 162 -13.20 18.97 7.72
C PHE A 162 -11.90 19.67 7.33
N LEU A 163 -11.43 19.46 6.11
CA LEU A 163 -10.18 20.05 5.62
C LEU A 163 -10.23 21.57 5.52
N SER A 164 -11.39 22.18 5.31
CA SER A 164 -11.53 23.64 5.25
C SER A 164 -11.46 24.35 6.62
N LYS A 165 -11.52 23.58 7.72
CA LYS A 165 -11.47 24.10 9.09
C LYS A 165 -10.09 23.97 9.74
N GLN A 166 -9.15 23.34 9.01
CA GLN A 166 -7.76 23.17 9.43
C GLN A 166 -6.93 24.35 8.90
#